data_204bb17e764bdc8568994beecdce30d3
#
_entry.id   204bb17e764bdc8568994beecdce30d3
#
_cell.length_a   1.000
_cell.length_b   1.000
_cell.length_c   1.000
_cell.angle_alpha   90.00
_cell.angle_beta   90.00
_cell.angle_gamma   90.00
#
_symmetry.space_group_name_H-M   'P 1'
#
loop_
_entity.id
_entity.type
_entity.pdbx_description
1 polymer ?
#
loop_
_entity_poly.entity_id
_entity_poly.type
_entity_poly.pdbx_seq_one_letter_code
_entity_poly.pdbx_strand_id
1 'polypeptide(L)'
;MKNLLFLLSFYLLFSPLFGQTPKPSVFVIPPKIKGELSDIQIKFLLITLDDYLSSNFDVSPPPQNNSGECLTGCNFFQLEIEEKDGDTKLSLRRTSDEYRKKETKLCVSCNTTELNEILKMLVENLVSGRIIEKNIVKENQHKGVLFLRSVNGVFSWYKKGDEDKDGKYEGEIFNGIPSNEGTLTWPDGEKYTGQWKDGRKNGQGTLTFFSGNKYEGGFKDGKYHGRGLFTWSDSDKYEGEFKDGKKHGHGIYIQADGSKYVGGFMDGLKNGQGTLNYGIGEFEGDLYVGDFKDGKKHGHGLYKLTNGSTYVGEFRNGLKNGQGTLTYVSGKFDGDIYEGEFKDDEKQGNGKYTYANVDIYSGQFKNDKKHGQGIFSWVNGDKYIGNYYNGEINGEGNKTFFDDRKYVGEWMNGEFHGLGKFISPVGESYDGQWYYGKYNGYGTYIFGEGKWNGDKYEGEYKNGKREGQGTYTFSDGKKYIGSFKNGDMHGQGVLTTSSGNRYEGKWENGKYLNKNSYEKDDKKNIENVNEFNQIFVDKTE
;
A
#
# COMPACT_ATOMS: atom_id res chain seq x y z
N MET A 1 23.66 7.99 19.93
CA MET A 1 24.32 7.76 18.71
C MET A 1 24.28 9.01 17.87
N LYS A 2 25.13 9.22 16.93
CA LYS A 2 25.60 10.51 16.45
C LYS A 2 24.60 11.27 15.58
N ASN A 3 24.41 12.57 15.88
CA ASN A 3 24.12 13.69 14.99
C ASN A 3 23.00 13.52 13.95
N LEU A 4 21.82 14.06 14.23
CA LEU A 4 20.96 14.63 13.22
C LEU A 4 20.63 16.09 13.59
N LEU A 5 21.56 16.99 13.23
CA LEU A 5 21.26 18.41 13.11
C LEU A 5 20.52 18.59 11.78
N PHE A 6 19.20 18.76 11.81
CA PHE A 6 18.46 19.32 10.69
C PHE A 6 18.12 20.78 10.99
N LEU A 7 18.82 21.67 10.30
CA LEU A 7 18.45 23.08 10.13
C LEU A 7 17.17 23.13 9.26
N LEU A 8 16.03 23.43 9.86
CA LEU A 8 14.84 23.86 9.14
C LEU A 8 14.88 25.39 9.02
N SER A 9 15.39 25.86 7.88
CA SER A 9 15.22 27.24 7.44
C SER A 9 13.98 27.32 6.60
N PHE A 10 12.89 27.88 7.12
CA PHE A 10 11.73 28.29 6.31
C PHE A 10 11.82 29.77 6.00
N TYR A 11 11.96 30.11 4.71
CA TYR A 11 11.79 31.44 4.18
C TYR A 11 10.31 31.65 3.80
N LEU A 12 9.65 32.59 4.44
CA LEU A 12 8.40 33.17 3.94
C LEU A 12 8.61 34.67 3.76
N LEU A 13 8.72 35.09 2.51
CA LEU A 13 8.65 36.49 2.09
C LEU A 13 7.18 36.91 2.00
N PHE A 14 6.75 37.82 2.87
CA PHE A 14 5.49 38.55 2.68
C PHE A 14 5.75 40.04 2.66
N SER A 15 5.30 40.69 1.59
CA SER A 15 5.29 42.13 1.44
C SER A 15 4.16 42.76 2.31
N PRO A 16 4.39 43.93 2.95
CA PRO A 16 3.36 44.54 3.77
C PRO A 16 2.41 45.35 2.92
N LEU A 17 1.12 45.08 3.00
CA LEU A 17 0.06 45.97 2.54
C LEU A 17 -0.86 46.28 3.72
N PHE A 18 -0.80 47.55 4.15
CA PHE A 18 -1.74 48.33 4.96
C PHE A 18 -2.17 47.86 6.37
N GLY A 19 -1.66 48.53 7.39
CA GLY A 19 -2.47 48.95 8.56
C GLY A 19 -2.41 48.08 9.80
N GLN A 20 -1.51 47.07 9.90
CA GLN A 20 -1.26 46.37 11.17
C GLN A 20 0.07 46.83 11.78
N THR A 21 0.09 47.07 13.10
CA THR A 21 1.36 47.23 13.84
C THR A 21 2.22 46.01 13.58
N PRO A 22 3.50 46.16 13.21
CA PRO A 22 4.38 45.02 12.94
C PRO A 22 4.42 44.11 14.18
N LYS A 23 4.22 42.82 13.98
CA LYS A 23 4.38 41.85 15.05
C LYS A 23 5.84 41.86 15.51
N PRO A 24 6.12 41.75 16.81
CA PRO A 24 7.50 41.68 17.31
C PRO A 24 8.17 40.40 16.81
N SER A 25 9.40 40.54 16.33
CA SER A 25 10.20 39.38 15.86
C SER A 25 10.65 38.52 17.04
N VAL A 26 10.54 37.20 16.87
CA VAL A 26 10.99 36.21 17.86
C VAL A 26 11.85 35.13 17.19
N PHE A 27 12.77 34.55 17.96
CA PHE A 27 13.65 33.50 17.50
C PHE A 27 13.52 32.27 18.39
N VAL A 28 13.37 31.11 17.77
CA VAL A 28 13.27 29.83 18.49
C VAL A 28 14.63 29.17 18.52
N ILE A 29 15.17 28.99 19.72
CA ILE A 29 16.43 28.25 19.93
C ILE A 29 16.12 26.77 20.00
N PRO A 30 16.98 25.88 19.46
CA PRO A 30 16.79 24.44 19.54
C PRO A 30 16.47 23.96 20.96
N PRO A 31 15.53 23.02 21.15
CA PRO A 31 15.11 22.58 22.47
C PRO A 31 16.24 21.86 23.22
N LYS A 32 16.23 21.99 24.54
CA LYS A 32 17.05 21.16 25.43
C LYS A 32 16.21 20.04 25.97
N ILE A 33 16.55 18.81 25.61
CA ILE A 33 15.80 17.62 25.99
C ILE A 33 16.66 16.76 26.92
N LYS A 34 16.09 16.38 28.06
CA LYS A 34 16.64 15.41 28.99
C LYS A 34 15.58 14.37 29.29
N GLY A 35 15.82 13.11 28.93
CA GLY A 35 14.89 12.00 29.09
C GLY A 35 14.58 11.27 27.78
N GLU A 36 13.66 10.30 27.84
CA GLU A 36 13.35 9.37 26.74
C GLU A 36 11.99 9.66 26.09
N LEU A 37 11.73 10.91 25.72
CA LEU A 37 10.57 11.19 24.87
C LEU A 37 10.79 10.62 23.46
N SER A 38 9.76 10.04 22.87
CA SER A 38 9.83 9.57 21.50
C SER A 38 10.07 10.74 20.54
N ASP A 39 10.81 10.48 19.45
CA ASP A 39 11.06 11.48 18.39
C ASP A 39 9.75 12.10 17.84
N ILE A 40 8.67 11.33 17.85
CA ILE A 40 7.33 11.76 17.41
C ILE A 40 6.75 12.78 18.38
N GLN A 41 6.84 12.56 19.69
CA GLN A 41 6.34 13.49 20.72
C GLN A 41 7.12 14.81 20.69
N ILE A 42 8.44 14.74 20.57
CA ILE A 42 9.29 15.91 20.46
C ILE A 42 8.95 16.74 19.21
N LYS A 43 8.80 16.08 18.07
CA LYS A 43 8.46 16.73 16.81
C LYS A 43 7.10 17.41 16.87
N PHE A 44 6.13 16.78 17.53
CA PHE A 44 4.78 17.34 17.70
C PHE A 44 4.78 18.58 18.61
N LEU A 45 5.53 18.54 19.71
CA LEU A 45 5.69 19.70 20.62
C LEU A 45 6.37 20.88 19.92
N LEU A 46 7.36 20.63 19.07
CA LEU A 46 8.05 21.67 18.30
C LEU A 46 7.15 22.30 17.25
N ILE A 47 6.34 21.50 16.54
CA ILE A 47 5.35 22.00 15.57
C ILE A 47 4.32 22.90 16.30
N THR A 48 3.82 22.47 17.45
CA THR A 48 2.86 23.26 18.23
C THR A 48 3.44 24.59 18.70
N LEU A 49 4.70 24.60 19.12
CA LEU A 49 5.40 25.83 19.53
C LEU A 49 5.58 26.79 18.33
N ASP A 50 6.00 26.26 17.19
CA ASP A 50 6.21 27.04 15.97
C ASP A 50 4.90 27.63 15.44
N ASP A 51 3.83 26.85 15.35
CA ASP A 51 2.51 27.29 14.95
C ASP A 51 1.95 28.40 15.86
N TYR A 52 2.14 28.26 17.18
CA TYR A 52 1.66 29.24 18.12
C TYR A 52 2.46 30.55 18.07
N LEU A 53 3.78 30.47 17.96
CA LEU A 53 4.66 31.62 17.85
C LEU A 53 4.43 32.36 16.52
N SER A 54 4.30 31.63 15.40
CA SER A 54 4.04 32.20 14.07
C SER A 54 2.68 32.92 14.00
N SER A 55 1.70 32.46 14.77
CA SER A 55 0.37 33.12 14.84
C SER A 55 0.42 34.47 15.55
N ASN A 56 1.36 34.67 16.49
CA ASN A 56 1.41 35.85 17.37
C ASN A 56 2.60 36.76 17.13
N PHE A 57 3.66 36.25 16.49
CA PHE A 57 4.91 36.94 16.25
C PHE A 57 5.37 36.76 14.80
N ASP A 58 6.30 37.61 14.39
CA ASP A 58 7.06 37.42 13.16
C ASP A 58 8.27 36.52 13.48
N VAL A 59 8.16 35.22 13.12
CA VAL A 59 9.22 34.23 13.32
C VAL A 59 10.18 34.31 12.14
N SER A 60 11.21 35.12 12.26
CA SER A 60 12.24 35.31 11.25
C SER A 60 13.62 34.94 11.81
N PRO A 61 14.58 34.50 10.98
CA PRO A 61 15.96 34.36 11.45
C PRO A 61 16.53 35.73 11.89
N PRO A 62 17.33 35.76 12.96
CA PRO A 62 17.83 37.03 13.48
C PRO A 62 18.64 37.79 12.41
N PRO A 63 18.47 39.09 12.30
CA PRO A 63 19.41 39.91 11.57
C PRO A 63 20.79 39.79 12.27
N GLN A 64 21.71 39.14 11.58
CA GLN A 64 23.05 38.87 12.11
C GLN A 64 24.01 40.01 11.70
N ASN A 65 24.85 40.44 12.61
CA ASN A 65 26.06 41.19 12.27
C ASN A 65 27.13 40.21 11.71
N ASN A 66 28.25 40.71 11.24
CA ASN A 66 29.34 39.89 10.68
C ASN A 66 30.01 38.92 11.72
N SER A 67 29.67 39.03 13.03
CA SER A 67 30.09 38.12 14.09
C SER A 67 29.02 37.10 14.51
N GLY A 68 27.82 37.11 13.89
CA GLY A 68 26.72 36.19 14.22
C GLY A 68 25.91 36.58 15.46
N GLU A 69 26.11 37.81 15.99
CA GLU A 69 25.37 38.32 17.13
C GLU A 69 24.08 39.04 16.70
N CYS A 70 23.04 38.92 17.51
CA CYS A 70 21.78 39.59 17.27
C CYS A 70 21.88 41.10 17.50
N LEU A 71 21.37 41.89 16.57
CA LEU A 71 21.21 43.33 16.76
C LEU A 71 20.10 43.59 17.81
N THR A 72 20.12 44.71 18.49
CA THR A 72 19.26 45.07 19.64
C THR A 72 17.76 44.76 19.44
N GLY A 73 17.07 44.31 20.49
CA GLY A 73 15.64 44.07 20.53
C GLY A 73 15.17 42.64 20.21
N CYS A 74 16.05 41.67 20.09
CA CYS A 74 15.70 40.28 19.79
C CYS A 74 15.06 39.54 20.97
N ASN A 75 14.00 38.81 20.69
CA ASN A 75 13.37 37.89 21.65
C ASN A 75 13.69 36.44 21.27
N PHE A 76 14.23 35.70 22.21
CA PHE A 76 14.57 34.30 22.04
C PHE A 76 13.66 33.43 22.90
N PHE A 77 13.12 32.36 22.33
CA PHE A 77 12.37 31.32 23.05
C PHE A 77 13.13 30.02 23.01
N GLN A 78 13.32 29.39 24.15
CA GLN A 78 13.93 28.06 24.27
C GLN A 78 13.05 27.14 25.11
N LEU A 79 12.61 26.02 24.49
CA LEU A 79 11.91 24.96 25.18
C LEU A 79 12.91 24.00 25.83
N GLU A 80 12.74 23.76 27.12
CA GLU A 80 13.48 22.72 27.87
C GLU A 80 12.48 21.64 28.28
N ILE A 81 12.77 20.39 27.94
CA ILE A 81 11.97 19.23 28.28
C ILE A 81 12.82 18.32 29.16
N GLU A 82 12.32 17.97 30.35
CA GLU A 82 13.00 17.08 31.28
C GLU A 82 12.02 15.99 31.70
N GLU A 83 12.39 14.74 31.46
CA GLU A 83 11.63 13.57 31.88
C GLU A 83 12.40 12.82 32.98
N LYS A 84 11.73 12.53 34.06
CA LYS A 84 12.28 11.79 35.17
C LYS A 84 11.17 11.00 35.89
N ASP A 85 11.40 9.71 36.08
CA ASP A 85 10.51 8.82 36.83
C ASP A 85 9.05 8.81 36.31
N GLY A 86 8.85 8.99 34.98
CA GLY A 86 7.53 9.05 34.34
C GLY A 86 6.88 10.43 34.37
N ASP A 87 7.52 11.42 34.98
CA ASP A 87 7.05 12.80 35.01
C ASP A 87 7.75 13.63 33.93
N THR A 88 6.98 14.40 33.18
CA THR A 88 7.52 15.30 32.16
C THR A 88 7.42 16.74 32.61
N LYS A 89 8.55 17.44 32.67
CA LYS A 89 8.64 18.85 33.02
C LYS A 89 8.93 19.67 31.77
N LEU A 90 8.00 20.55 31.43
CA LEU A 90 8.18 21.53 30.37
C LEU A 90 8.57 22.88 30.95
N SER A 91 9.57 23.50 30.38
CA SER A 91 10.02 24.83 30.74
C SER A 91 10.24 25.64 29.47
N LEU A 92 9.60 26.77 29.34
CA LEU A 92 9.84 27.72 28.26
C LEU A 92 10.55 28.94 28.78
N ARG A 93 11.68 29.27 28.20
CA ARG A 93 12.47 30.45 28.55
C ARG A 93 12.35 31.50 27.45
N ARG A 94 11.98 32.71 27.82
CA ARG A 94 12.11 33.91 26.99
C ARG A 94 13.33 34.70 27.44
N THR A 95 14.17 35.10 26.50
CA THR A 95 15.34 35.96 26.76
C THR A 95 15.34 37.08 25.74
N SER A 96 15.45 38.32 26.22
CA SER A 96 15.68 39.52 25.41
C SER A 96 16.69 40.41 26.14
N ASP A 97 17.15 41.48 25.47
CA ASP A 97 18.10 42.42 26.07
C ASP A 97 17.56 43.05 27.35
N GLU A 98 16.23 43.21 27.48
CA GLU A 98 15.59 43.85 28.63
C GLU A 98 14.88 42.88 29.56
N TYR A 99 14.78 41.59 29.21
CA TYR A 99 13.89 40.67 29.92
C TYR A 99 14.40 39.22 29.91
N ARG A 100 14.45 38.61 31.12
CA ARG A 100 14.73 37.18 31.29
C ARG A 100 13.66 36.57 32.19
N LYS A 101 12.80 35.73 31.63
CA LYS A 101 11.80 35.00 32.38
C LYS A 101 11.78 33.54 31.98
N LYS A 102 11.55 32.67 32.95
CA LYS A 102 11.34 31.23 32.74
C LYS A 102 10.03 30.87 33.40
N GLU A 103 9.14 30.32 32.62
CA GLU A 103 7.92 29.65 33.12
C GLU A 103 8.13 28.13 33.08
N THR A 104 7.65 27.45 34.10
CA THR A 104 7.81 25.99 34.23
C THR A 104 6.53 25.36 34.71
N LYS A 105 6.13 24.28 34.09
CA LYS A 105 5.05 23.42 34.54
C LYS A 105 5.51 21.97 34.59
N LEU A 106 5.10 21.27 35.64
CA LEU A 106 5.32 19.83 35.81
C LEU A 106 4.06 19.09 35.40
N CYS A 107 4.24 18.04 34.65
CA CYS A 107 3.15 17.14 34.27
C CYS A 107 3.52 15.71 34.64
N VAL A 108 2.68 15.06 35.41
CA VAL A 108 2.86 13.69 35.87
C VAL A 108 2.20 12.75 34.88
N SER A 109 2.96 11.86 34.26
CA SER A 109 2.46 10.85 33.29
C SER A 109 1.60 11.43 32.15
N CYS A 110 1.94 12.59 31.64
CA CYS A 110 1.18 13.29 30.61
C CYS A 110 1.33 12.64 29.23
N ASN A 111 0.21 12.57 28.51
CA ASN A 111 0.22 12.28 27.08
C ASN A 111 0.61 13.53 26.25
N THR A 112 0.83 13.34 24.95
CA THR A 112 1.26 14.43 24.02
C THR A 112 0.27 15.61 24.00
N THR A 113 -1.02 15.35 24.18
CA THR A 113 -2.08 16.37 24.21
C THR A 113 -1.95 17.30 25.39
N GLU A 114 -1.75 16.74 26.59
CA GLU A 114 -1.59 17.49 27.83
C GLU A 114 -0.30 18.31 27.82
N LEU A 115 0.77 17.77 27.25
CA LEU A 115 2.05 18.48 27.08
C LEU A 115 1.89 19.72 26.16
N ASN A 116 1.10 19.61 25.08
CA ASN A 116 0.81 20.73 24.20
C ASN A 116 0.00 21.84 24.87
N GLU A 117 -1.00 21.49 25.69
CA GLU A 117 -1.78 22.51 26.43
C GLU A 117 -0.90 23.25 27.45
N ILE A 118 -0.01 22.53 28.13
CA ILE A 118 0.97 23.16 29.04
C ILE A 118 1.91 24.07 28.29
N LEU A 119 2.39 23.67 27.10
CA LEU A 119 3.24 24.50 26.27
C LEU A 119 2.56 25.81 25.84
N LYS A 120 1.32 25.74 25.36
CA LYS A 120 0.52 26.93 25.01
C LYS A 120 0.39 27.87 26.19
N MET A 121 0.02 27.35 27.37
CA MET A 121 -0.11 28.15 28.58
C MET A 121 1.22 28.82 28.99
N LEU A 122 2.35 28.10 28.85
CA LEU A 122 3.69 28.67 29.12
C LEU A 122 4.01 29.83 28.16
N VAL A 123 3.69 29.68 26.88
CA VAL A 123 3.89 30.74 25.87
C VAL A 123 3.01 31.94 26.18
N GLU A 124 1.71 31.74 26.44
CA GLU A 124 0.77 32.82 26.76
C GLU A 124 1.23 33.63 27.99
N ASN A 125 1.68 32.96 29.05
CA ASN A 125 2.18 33.61 30.25
C ASN A 125 3.46 34.43 29.98
N LEU A 126 4.34 33.93 29.13
CA LEU A 126 5.59 34.63 28.78
C LEU A 126 5.38 35.79 27.81
N VAL A 127 4.42 35.65 26.89
CA VAL A 127 4.09 36.66 25.87
C VAL A 127 3.32 37.82 26.46
N SER A 128 2.32 37.54 27.31
CA SER A 128 1.43 38.55 27.81
C SER A 128 2.08 39.58 28.74
N GLY A 129 3.24 39.25 29.37
CA GLY A 129 3.98 40.18 30.26
C GLY A 129 3.16 40.85 31.34
N ARG A 130 1.85 40.56 31.34
CA ARG A 130 0.84 41.14 32.19
C ARG A 130 0.46 40.16 33.26
N ILE A 131 0.75 40.45 34.48
CA ILE A 131 -0.12 40.12 35.58
C ILE A 131 -1.44 40.86 35.28
N ILE A 132 -2.37 40.15 34.65
CA ILE A 132 -3.73 40.66 34.61
C ILE A 132 -4.28 40.49 36.02
N GLU A 133 -4.11 41.48 36.88
CA GLU A 133 -5.09 41.67 37.91
C GLU A 133 -6.43 41.83 37.18
N LYS A 134 -7.28 40.83 37.34
CA LYS A 134 -8.68 40.89 36.93
C LYS A 134 -9.36 42.02 37.69
N ASN A 135 -9.23 43.23 37.24
CA ASN A 135 -10.18 44.27 37.60
C ASN A 135 -11.46 43.99 36.81
N ILE A 136 -12.32 43.21 37.45
CA ILE A 136 -13.67 42.89 37.00
C ILE A 136 -14.46 44.20 37.09
N VAL A 137 -14.78 44.79 35.96
CA VAL A 137 -15.86 45.73 35.85
C VAL A 137 -17.14 44.91 36.08
N LYS A 138 -17.57 44.85 37.35
CA LYS A 138 -18.86 44.30 37.77
C LYS A 138 -19.92 45.36 37.57
N GLU A 139 -20.33 45.62 36.33
CA GLU A 139 -21.52 46.44 36.08
C GLU A 139 -22.51 45.65 35.21
N ASN A 140 -23.72 45.46 35.78
CA ASN A 140 -24.91 44.82 35.20
C ASN A 140 -24.92 43.31 34.98
N GLN A 141 -24.01 42.54 35.58
CA GLN A 141 -24.12 41.09 35.64
C GLN A 141 -24.99 40.66 36.85
N HIS A 142 -26.04 39.92 36.60
CA HIS A 142 -26.85 39.30 37.64
C HIS A 142 -27.16 37.84 37.28
N LYS A 143 -27.33 36.98 38.25
CA LYS A 143 -27.86 35.63 38.07
C LYS A 143 -29.37 35.70 37.94
N GLY A 144 -29.95 34.95 36.99
CA GLY A 144 -31.38 34.96 36.77
C GLY A 144 -31.85 33.83 35.85
N VAL A 145 -33.13 33.91 35.51
CA VAL A 145 -33.79 32.97 34.60
C VAL A 145 -34.25 33.70 33.35
N LEU A 146 -33.98 33.07 32.20
CA LEU A 146 -34.52 33.47 30.90
C LEU A 146 -35.15 32.26 30.21
N PHE A 147 -36.01 32.54 29.24
CA PHE A 147 -36.64 31.49 28.43
C PHE A 147 -36.28 31.71 26.96
N LEU A 148 -35.82 30.66 26.30
CA LEU A 148 -35.49 30.64 24.87
C LEU A 148 -36.68 30.09 24.10
N ARG A 149 -37.30 30.94 23.29
CA ARG A 149 -38.50 30.61 22.50
C ARG A 149 -38.26 30.83 21.04
N SER A 150 -38.78 29.92 20.21
CA SER A 150 -38.86 30.13 18.77
C SER A 150 -40.19 30.77 18.38
N VAL A 151 -40.11 31.90 17.70
CA VAL A 151 -41.27 32.55 17.10
C VAL A 151 -41.00 32.73 15.62
N ASN A 152 -41.83 32.10 14.77
CA ASN A 152 -41.62 32.06 13.31
C ASN A 152 -40.21 31.59 12.88
N GLY A 153 -39.64 30.60 13.60
CA GLY A 153 -38.30 30.04 13.31
C GLY A 153 -37.12 30.86 13.85
N VAL A 154 -37.39 31.99 14.53
CA VAL A 154 -36.34 32.83 15.15
C VAL A 154 -36.36 32.63 16.66
N PHE A 155 -35.22 32.22 17.21
CA PHE A 155 -35.03 32.08 18.65
C PHE A 155 -34.69 33.41 19.30
N SER A 156 -35.39 33.72 20.41
CA SER A 156 -35.17 34.93 21.20
C SER A 156 -35.32 34.66 22.70
N TRP A 157 -34.64 35.48 23.51
CA TRP A 157 -34.64 35.37 24.98
C TRP A 157 -35.74 36.21 25.60
N TYR A 158 -36.48 35.61 26.52
CA TYR A 158 -37.61 36.25 27.23
C TYR A 158 -37.46 36.11 28.74
N LYS A 159 -37.91 37.11 29.51
CA LYS A 159 -37.92 37.06 31.00
C LYS A 159 -39.03 36.17 31.56
N LYS A 160 -40.03 35.80 30.77
CA LYS A 160 -41.12 34.89 31.15
C LYS A 160 -41.34 33.90 30.03
N GLY A 161 -41.57 32.63 30.38
CA GLY A 161 -41.78 31.54 29.45
C GLY A 161 -42.64 30.44 30.06
N ASP A 162 -42.88 29.42 29.22
CA ASP A 162 -43.61 28.20 29.56
C ASP A 162 -42.57 27.06 29.65
N GLU A 163 -42.34 26.52 30.85
CA GLU A 163 -41.31 25.46 31.06
C GLU A 163 -41.62 24.19 30.30
N ASP A 164 -42.87 23.97 29.89
CA ASP A 164 -43.26 22.80 29.09
C ASP A 164 -43.03 22.99 27.57
N LYS A 165 -42.65 24.20 27.13
CA LYS A 165 -42.50 24.56 25.69
C LYS A 165 -41.19 25.25 25.36
N ASP A 166 -40.68 26.07 26.28
CA ASP A 166 -39.53 26.93 26.07
C ASP A 166 -38.28 26.36 26.74
N GLY A 167 -37.11 26.60 26.17
CA GLY A 167 -35.87 26.28 26.84
C GLY A 167 -35.62 27.21 28.04
N LYS A 168 -35.48 26.66 29.25
CA LYS A 168 -35.21 27.38 30.49
C LYS A 168 -33.71 27.56 30.67
N TYR A 169 -33.26 28.80 30.71
CA TYR A 169 -31.91 29.20 31.07
C TYR A 169 -31.82 29.65 32.52
N GLU A 170 -30.83 29.17 33.23
CA GLU A 170 -30.49 29.56 34.59
C GLU A 170 -29.00 29.89 34.66
N GLY A 171 -28.62 31.14 34.89
CA GLY A 171 -27.22 31.53 34.87
C GLY A 171 -26.98 33.03 34.92
N GLU A 172 -25.81 33.43 34.47
CA GLU A 172 -25.42 34.83 34.42
C GLU A 172 -26.03 35.52 33.18
N ILE A 173 -26.61 36.71 33.41
CA ILE A 173 -27.32 37.50 32.41
C ILE A 173 -26.63 38.86 32.30
N PHE A 174 -26.34 39.29 31.09
CA PHE A 174 -25.88 40.63 30.79
C PHE A 174 -26.75 41.24 29.68
N ASN A 175 -27.26 42.41 29.94
CA ASN A 175 -28.18 43.13 29.02
C ASN A 175 -29.36 42.27 28.52
N GLY A 176 -29.91 41.41 29.38
CA GLY A 176 -31.10 40.60 29.07
C GLY A 176 -30.85 39.34 28.27
N ILE A 177 -29.58 38.95 28.04
CA ILE A 177 -29.18 37.71 27.35
C ILE A 177 -28.17 36.92 28.18
N PRO A 178 -28.05 35.59 27.98
CA PRO A 178 -27.04 34.73 28.61
C PRO A 178 -25.62 35.24 28.38
N SER A 179 -24.83 35.23 29.46
CA SER A 179 -23.42 35.62 29.47
C SER A 179 -22.66 34.79 30.51
N ASN A 180 -21.36 34.57 30.30
CA ASN A 180 -20.48 33.79 31.18
C ASN A 180 -21.03 32.38 31.47
N GLU A 181 -21.34 32.03 32.72
CA GLU A 181 -21.72 30.66 33.11
C GLU A 181 -23.25 30.52 33.23
N GLY A 182 -23.79 29.46 32.66
CA GLY A 182 -25.20 29.15 32.78
C GLY A 182 -25.61 27.81 32.19
N THR A 183 -26.84 27.41 32.53
CA THR A 183 -27.45 26.15 32.08
C THR A 183 -28.72 26.46 31.31
N LEU A 184 -28.87 25.92 30.12
CA LEU A 184 -30.08 25.86 29.33
C LEU A 184 -30.63 24.45 29.34
N THR A 185 -31.87 24.26 29.77
CA THR A 185 -32.57 22.96 29.75
C THR A 185 -33.84 23.11 28.90
N TRP A 186 -34.01 22.20 27.94
CA TRP A 186 -35.20 22.09 27.11
C TRP A 186 -36.23 21.13 27.70
N PRO A 187 -37.52 21.24 27.40
CA PRO A 187 -38.57 20.34 27.91
C PRO A 187 -38.39 18.89 27.58
N ASP A 188 -37.73 18.59 26.44
CA ASP A 188 -37.36 17.21 26.03
C ASP A 188 -36.19 16.62 26.81
N GLY A 189 -35.54 17.39 27.68
CA GLY A 189 -34.40 16.98 28.48
C GLY A 189 -33.04 17.31 27.86
N GLU A 190 -32.99 17.91 26.65
CA GLU A 190 -31.71 18.42 26.14
C GLU A 190 -31.19 19.50 27.10
N LYS A 191 -29.89 19.43 27.43
CA LYS A 191 -29.28 20.31 28.42
C LYS A 191 -27.89 20.78 28.00
N TYR A 192 -27.67 22.07 28.03
CA TYR A 192 -26.34 22.68 27.93
C TYR A 192 -25.95 23.32 29.25
N THR A 193 -24.76 23.03 29.75
CA THR A 193 -24.15 23.70 30.91
C THR A 193 -22.76 24.16 30.52
N GLY A 194 -22.47 25.45 30.68
CA GLY A 194 -21.17 26.00 30.32
C GLY A 194 -21.20 27.51 30.05
N GLN A 195 -20.22 27.94 29.29
CA GLN A 195 -19.94 29.33 29.01
C GLN A 195 -20.82 29.89 27.90
N TRP A 196 -21.22 31.16 28.07
CA TRP A 196 -22.10 31.90 27.17
C TRP A 196 -21.47 33.22 26.81
N LYS A 197 -21.66 33.65 25.56
CA LYS A 197 -21.32 34.99 25.08
C LYS A 197 -22.38 35.45 24.10
N ASP A 198 -22.86 36.67 24.32
CA ASP A 198 -23.85 37.31 23.45
C ASP A 198 -25.08 36.42 23.18
N GLY A 199 -25.56 35.71 24.22
CA GLY A 199 -26.71 34.81 24.14
C GLY A 199 -26.47 33.50 23.44
N ARG A 200 -25.21 33.15 23.13
CA ARG A 200 -24.81 31.93 22.43
C ARG A 200 -23.85 31.09 23.28
N LYS A 201 -23.92 29.76 23.13
CA LYS A 201 -22.93 28.83 23.67
C LYS A 201 -21.53 29.23 23.16
N ASN A 202 -20.60 29.51 24.07
CA ASN A 202 -19.26 30.01 23.71
C ASN A 202 -18.28 29.67 24.84
N GLY A 203 -17.04 29.23 24.53
CA GLY A 203 -16.11 28.76 25.54
C GLY A 203 -16.33 27.28 25.88
N GLN A 204 -16.04 26.85 27.11
CA GLN A 204 -16.18 25.45 27.53
C GLN A 204 -17.60 25.15 27.97
N GLY A 205 -18.07 23.92 27.67
CA GLY A 205 -19.38 23.50 28.10
C GLY A 205 -19.68 22.03 27.81
N THR A 206 -20.77 21.55 28.41
CA THR A 206 -21.32 20.20 28.21
C THR A 206 -22.71 20.32 27.62
N LEU A 207 -22.96 19.64 26.49
CA LEU A 207 -24.26 19.49 25.88
C LEU A 207 -24.68 18.03 25.93
N THR A 208 -25.80 17.75 26.59
CA THR A 208 -26.43 16.42 26.62
C THR A 208 -27.71 16.50 25.80
N PHE A 209 -27.86 15.65 24.80
CA PHE A 209 -29.03 15.57 23.94
C PHE A 209 -30.08 14.63 24.51
N PHE A 210 -31.32 14.84 24.16
CA PHE A 210 -32.42 13.90 24.44
C PHE A 210 -32.13 12.47 23.96
N SER A 211 -31.43 12.32 22.83
CA SER A 211 -31.00 11.01 22.28
C SER A 211 -30.00 10.26 23.15
N GLY A 212 -29.45 10.85 24.22
CA GLY A 212 -28.37 10.31 25.03
C GLY A 212 -26.97 10.64 24.52
N ASN A 213 -26.85 11.29 23.35
CA ASN A 213 -25.56 11.81 22.90
C ASN A 213 -25.05 12.88 23.86
N LYS A 214 -23.73 13.01 23.97
CA LYS A 214 -23.10 14.00 24.85
C LYS A 214 -21.88 14.63 24.16
N TYR A 215 -21.78 15.96 24.25
CA TYR A 215 -20.58 16.69 23.88
C TYR A 215 -20.01 17.43 25.08
N GLU A 216 -18.71 17.32 25.29
CA GLU A 216 -17.95 18.02 26.33
C GLU A 216 -16.76 18.70 25.68
N GLY A 217 -16.70 20.05 25.68
CA GLY A 217 -15.60 20.75 25.01
C GLY A 217 -15.91 22.19 24.66
N GLY A 218 -15.13 22.71 23.71
CA GLY A 218 -15.22 24.10 23.27
C GLY A 218 -16.40 24.38 22.36
N PHE A 219 -16.97 25.57 22.53
CA PHE A 219 -18.03 26.13 21.70
C PHE A 219 -17.61 27.50 21.17
N LYS A 220 -18.03 27.81 19.95
CA LYS A 220 -17.92 29.13 19.35
C LYS A 220 -19.20 29.42 18.56
N ASP A 221 -19.85 30.52 18.91
CA ASP A 221 -21.11 30.98 18.28
C ASP A 221 -22.18 29.88 18.18
N GLY A 222 -22.29 29.05 19.24
CA GLY A 222 -23.24 27.96 19.36
C GLY A 222 -22.82 26.63 18.72
N LYS A 223 -21.65 26.55 18.05
CA LYS A 223 -21.14 25.36 17.38
C LYS A 223 -19.97 24.78 18.15
N TYR A 224 -19.76 23.45 18.04
CA TYR A 224 -18.54 22.81 18.55
C TYR A 224 -17.32 23.43 17.88
N HIS A 225 -16.34 23.79 18.67
CA HIS A 225 -15.11 24.41 18.19
C HIS A 225 -13.96 24.16 19.17
N GLY A 226 -12.74 24.04 18.63
CA GLY A 226 -11.59 23.66 19.45
C GLY A 226 -11.68 22.20 19.89
N ARG A 227 -11.10 21.86 21.04
CA ARG A 227 -11.07 20.48 21.53
C ARG A 227 -12.36 20.08 22.22
N GLY A 228 -12.75 18.81 22.06
CA GLY A 228 -13.91 18.25 22.73
C GLY A 228 -14.00 16.73 22.60
N LEU A 229 -14.83 16.17 23.47
CA LEU A 229 -15.25 14.78 23.48
C LEU A 229 -16.72 14.70 23.06
N PHE A 230 -17.00 14.01 21.98
CA PHE A 230 -18.37 13.64 21.61
C PHE A 230 -18.58 12.15 21.86
N THR A 231 -19.58 11.81 22.66
CA THR A 231 -20.00 10.44 22.94
C THR A 231 -21.40 10.26 22.36
N TRP A 232 -21.56 9.29 21.45
CA TRP A 232 -22.87 8.93 20.91
C TRP A 232 -23.57 7.91 21.80
N SER A 233 -24.86 7.83 21.70
CA SER A 233 -25.70 6.91 22.46
C SER A 233 -25.44 5.42 22.14
N ASP A 234 -24.90 5.11 20.96
CA ASP A 234 -24.46 3.77 20.53
C ASP A 234 -23.07 3.39 21.05
N SER A 235 -22.45 4.23 21.86
CA SER A 235 -21.12 4.11 22.45
C SER A 235 -19.94 4.50 21.56
N ASP A 236 -20.19 5.01 20.36
CA ASP A 236 -19.15 5.67 19.57
C ASP A 236 -18.58 6.86 20.36
N LYS A 237 -17.29 7.15 20.16
CA LYS A 237 -16.63 8.29 20.82
C LYS A 237 -15.67 8.96 19.85
N TYR A 238 -15.71 10.29 19.84
CA TYR A 238 -14.69 11.10 19.19
C TYR A 238 -14.08 12.07 20.19
N GLU A 239 -12.79 11.98 20.37
CA GLU A 239 -12.00 12.94 21.15
C GLU A 239 -11.01 13.62 20.20
N GLY A 240 -11.12 14.93 20.05
CA GLY A 240 -10.28 15.66 19.12
C GLY A 240 -10.75 17.08 18.87
N GLU A 241 -10.25 17.64 17.77
CA GLU A 241 -10.55 18.99 17.37
C GLU A 241 -11.87 19.07 16.61
N PHE A 242 -12.59 20.17 16.83
CA PHE A 242 -13.81 20.53 16.13
C PHE A 242 -13.67 21.92 15.50
N LYS A 243 -14.23 22.09 14.33
CA LYS A 243 -14.36 23.38 13.65
C LYS A 243 -15.76 23.51 13.06
N ASP A 244 -16.46 24.58 13.47
CA ASP A 244 -17.80 24.91 13.00
C ASP A 244 -18.80 23.75 13.09
N GLY A 245 -18.71 22.96 14.17
CA GLY A 245 -19.58 21.82 14.47
C GLY A 245 -19.13 20.49 13.88
N LYS A 246 -18.02 20.43 13.15
CA LYS A 246 -17.51 19.21 12.49
C LYS A 246 -16.19 18.75 13.11
N LYS A 247 -15.95 17.44 13.11
CA LYS A 247 -14.62 16.86 13.41
C LYS A 247 -13.60 17.47 12.46
N HIS A 248 -12.49 17.97 13.01
CA HIS A 248 -11.43 18.64 12.26
C HIS A 248 -10.07 18.40 12.93
N GLY A 249 -8.96 18.80 12.26
CA GLY A 249 -7.63 18.66 12.86
C GLY A 249 -7.31 17.22 13.25
N HIS A 250 -6.71 17.00 14.40
CA HIS A 250 -6.36 15.68 14.91
C HIS A 250 -7.38 15.15 15.90
N GLY A 251 -7.63 13.83 15.86
CA GLY A 251 -8.55 13.20 16.81
C GLY A 251 -8.46 11.70 16.86
N ILE A 252 -9.12 11.15 17.87
CA ILE A 252 -9.31 9.72 18.11
C ILE A 252 -10.81 9.42 17.94
N TYR A 253 -11.14 8.51 17.05
CA TYR A 253 -12.49 8.02 16.87
C TYR A 253 -12.55 6.54 17.20
N ILE A 254 -13.35 6.18 18.18
CA ILE A 254 -13.59 4.81 18.63
C ILE A 254 -15.05 4.48 18.34
N GLN A 255 -15.29 3.43 17.59
CA GLN A 255 -16.62 2.95 17.26
C GLN A 255 -17.08 1.86 18.23
N ALA A 256 -18.38 1.64 18.30
CA ALA A 256 -18.99 0.64 19.17
C ALA A 256 -18.51 -0.81 18.87
N ASP A 257 -18.12 -1.08 17.64
CA ASP A 257 -17.50 -2.34 17.21
C ASP A 257 -16.05 -2.52 17.69
N GLY A 258 -15.47 -1.53 18.38
CA GLY A 258 -14.09 -1.50 18.83
C GLY A 258 -13.09 -0.97 17.81
N SER A 259 -13.53 -0.62 16.58
CA SER A 259 -12.66 0.04 15.61
C SER A 259 -12.13 1.36 16.17
N LYS A 260 -10.81 1.59 16.00
CA LYS A 260 -10.15 2.81 16.48
C LYS A 260 -9.37 3.48 15.37
N TYR A 261 -9.74 4.71 15.09
CA TYR A 261 -8.97 5.59 14.21
C TYR A 261 -8.26 6.68 15.03
N VAL A 262 -6.99 6.91 14.73
CA VAL A 262 -6.17 8.00 15.28
C VAL A 262 -5.53 8.72 14.12
N GLY A 263 -5.84 10.00 13.92
CA GLY A 263 -5.30 10.75 12.78
C GLY A 263 -6.05 12.03 12.45
N GLY A 264 -5.81 12.52 11.24
CA GLY A 264 -6.38 13.76 10.74
C GLY A 264 -7.86 13.65 10.36
N PHE A 265 -8.59 14.76 10.56
CA PHE A 265 -9.97 14.96 10.14
C PHE A 265 -10.12 16.29 9.40
N MET A 266 -10.94 16.31 8.39
CA MET A 266 -11.35 17.51 7.68
C MET A 266 -12.84 17.44 7.38
N ASP A 267 -13.61 18.46 7.82
CA ASP A 267 -15.06 18.57 7.62
C ASP A 267 -15.85 17.31 8.02
N GLY A 268 -15.42 16.64 9.09
CA GLY A 268 -16.08 15.45 9.65
C GLY A 268 -15.54 14.11 9.14
N LEU A 269 -14.73 14.11 8.09
CA LEU A 269 -14.19 12.89 7.45
C LEU A 269 -12.71 12.67 7.82
N LYS A 270 -12.28 11.40 7.88
CA LYS A 270 -10.86 11.04 8.01
C LYS A 270 -10.10 11.62 6.82
N ASN A 271 -8.99 12.34 7.09
CA ASN A 271 -8.21 13.03 6.07
C ASN A 271 -6.76 13.23 6.54
N GLY A 272 -5.79 13.09 5.63
CA GLY A 272 -4.37 13.13 5.99
C GLY A 272 -3.87 11.82 6.57
N GLN A 273 -2.80 11.86 7.33
CA GLN A 273 -2.19 10.66 7.94
C GLN A 273 -3.05 10.13 9.10
N GLY A 274 -3.10 8.79 9.20
CA GLY A 274 -3.82 8.16 10.30
C GLY A 274 -3.55 6.67 10.44
N THR A 275 -3.94 6.16 11.60
CA THR A 275 -3.91 4.74 11.94
C THR A 275 -5.32 4.25 12.22
N LEU A 276 -5.74 3.19 11.55
CA LEU A 276 -7.03 2.54 11.74
C LEU A 276 -6.81 1.08 12.15
N ASN A 277 -7.20 0.76 13.37
CA ASN A 277 -7.37 -0.62 13.83
C ASN A 277 -8.83 -0.99 13.64
N TYR A 278 -9.09 -2.11 13.00
CA TYR A 278 -10.45 -2.60 12.77
C TYR A 278 -10.94 -3.40 13.97
N GLY A 279 -12.16 -3.11 14.43
CA GLY A 279 -12.86 -3.83 15.48
C GLY A 279 -13.61 -5.06 14.96
N ILE A 280 -14.61 -5.51 15.73
CA ILE A 280 -15.41 -6.70 15.42
C ILE A 280 -16.06 -6.58 14.04
N GLY A 281 -15.85 -7.59 13.17
CA GLY A 281 -16.41 -7.64 11.82
C GLY A 281 -15.50 -8.37 10.84
N GLU A 282 -15.71 -8.14 9.54
CA GLU A 282 -14.98 -8.81 8.45
C GLU A 282 -13.46 -8.58 8.50
N PHE A 283 -13.02 -7.42 9.01
CA PHE A 283 -11.61 -7.01 9.07
C PHE A 283 -11.07 -6.96 10.49
N GLU A 284 -11.68 -7.70 11.41
CA GLU A 284 -11.31 -7.68 12.84
C GLU A 284 -9.83 -7.96 13.06
N GLY A 285 -9.17 -7.03 13.76
CA GLY A 285 -7.75 -7.07 14.08
C GLY A 285 -6.82 -6.61 12.96
N ASP A 286 -7.35 -6.28 11.79
CA ASP A 286 -6.55 -5.66 10.72
C ASP A 286 -6.09 -4.26 11.14
N LEU A 287 -4.96 -3.82 10.57
CA LEU A 287 -4.38 -2.51 10.83
C LEU A 287 -4.08 -1.80 9.51
N TYR A 288 -4.53 -0.56 9.40
CA TYR A 288 -4.05 0.35 8.34
C TYR A 288 -3.32 1.54 8.94
N VAL A 289 -2.15 1.86 8.38
CA VAL A 289 -1.37 3.06 8.70
C VAL A 289 -1.02 3.75 7.39
N GLY A 290 -1.49 4.99 7.19
CA GLY A 290 -1.23 5.70 5.94
C GLY A 290 -2.18 6.87 5.69
N ASP A 291 -2.21 7.31 4.44
CA ASP A 291 -3.01 8.44 4.01
C ASP A 291 -4.50 8.11 3.95
N PHE A 292 -5.32 9.08 4.34
CA PHE A 292 -6.77 9.09 4.17
C PHE A 292 -7.20 10.31 3.36
N LYS A 293 -8.21 10.13 2.54
CA LYS A 293 -8.90 11.21 1.83
C LYS A 293 -10.38 10.92 1.82
N ASP A 294 -11.19 11.91 2.23
CA ASP A 294 -12.66 11.84 2.25
C ASP A 294 -13.18 10.55 2.93
N GLY A 295 -12.55 10.18 4.06
CA GLY A 295 -12.89 9.01 4.87
C GLY A 295 -12.32 7.67 4.40
N LYS A 296 -11.66 7.61 3.24
CA LYS A 296 -11.16 6.37 2.61
C LYS A 296 -9.64 6.32 2.63
N LYS A 297 -9.08 5.10 2.68
CA LYS A 297 -7.65 4.87 2.44
C LYS A 297 -7.26 5.47 1.09
N HIS A 298 -6.16 6.22 1.05
CA HIS A 298 -5.68 6.91 -0.15
C HIS A 298 -4.16 7.06 -0.09
N GLY A 299 -3.50 7.49 -1.21
CA GLY A 299 -2.06 7.72 -1.19
C GLY A 299 -1.27 6.49 -0.74
N HIS A 300 -0.24 6.68 0.06
CA HIS A 300 0.62 5.59 0.53
C HIS A 300 0.17 5.05 1.89
N GLY A 301 0.29 3.74 2.07
CA GLY A 301 -0.03 3.12 3.36
C GLY A 301 0.48 1.70 3.51
N LEU A 302 0.52 1.27 4.77
CA LEU A 302 0.70 -0.11 5.19
C LEU A 302 -0.66 -0.67 5.62
N TYR A 303 -1.07 -1.77 5.03
CA TYR A 303 -2.21 -2.57 5.48
C TYR A 303 -1.70 -3.92 5.98
N LYS A 304 -1.92 -4.21 7.23
CA LYS A 304 -1.56 -5.48 7.87
C LYS A 304 -2.82 -6.23 8.23
N LEU A 305 -2.94 -7.43 7.71
CA LEU A 305 -4.02 -8.34 8.02
C LEU A 305 -3.76 -9.08 9.34
N THR A 306 -4.81 -9.53 10.00
CA THR A 306 -4.75 -10.33 11.24
C THR A 306 -3.92 -11.59 11.07
N ASN A 307 -3.94 -12.20 9.88
CA ASN A 307 -3.14 -13.39 9.56
C ASN A 307 -1.64 -13.10 9.38
N GLY A 308 -1.21 -11.86 9.55
CA GLY A 308 0.18 -11.42 9.42
C GLY A 308 0.58 -10.94 8.03
N SER A 309 -0.23 -11.20 6.98
CA SER A 309 0.05 -10.72 5.64
C SER A 309 0.03 -9.19 5.58
N THR A 310 0.88 -8.60 4.73
CA THR A 310 1.01 -7.15 4.65
C THR A 310 0.97 -6.65 3.22
N TYR A 311 0.32 -5.51 3.03
CA TYR A 311 0.45 -4.72 1.80
C TYR A 311 1.06 -3.36 2.14
N VAL A 312 2.13 -2.99 1.43
CA VAL A 312 2.75 -1.66 1.50
C VAL A 312 2.72 -1.07 0.10
N GLY A 313 2.01 0.05 -0.07
CA GLY A 313 1.88 0.65 -1.40
C GLY A 313 0.80 1.70 -1.48
N GLU A 314 0.39 1.97 -2.71
CA GLU A 314 -0.57 3.01 -3.02
C GLU A 314 -2.01 2.52 -2.88
N PHE A 315 -2.87 3.44 -2.39
CA PHE A 315 -4.31 3.24 -2.25
C PHE A 315 -5.06 4.36 -2.98
N ARG A 316 -6.19 4.01 -3.55
CA ARG A 316 -7.13 4.96 -4.15
C ARG A 316 -8.56 4.57 -3.80
N ASN A 317 -9.29 5.50 -3.15
CA ASN A 317 -10.69 5.30 -2.76
C ASN A 317 -10.94 4.04 -1.90
N GLY A 318 -9.96 3.64 -1.08
CA GLY A 318 -10.05 2.48 -0.20
C GLY A 318 -9.40 1.21 -0.74
N LEU A 319 -9.14 1.12 -2.05
CA LEU A 319 -8.61 -0.06 -2.73
C LEU A 319 -7.10 0.10 -3.02
N LYS A 320 -6.35 -1.01 -3.09
CA LYS A 320 -4.97 -1.04 -3.57
C LYS A 320 -4.96 -0.58 -5.03
N ASN A 321 -4.11 0.40 -5.35
CA ASN A 321 -4.07 0.99 -6.69
C ASN A 321 -2.74 1.71 -6.88
N GLY A 322 -2.02 1.42 -7.96
CA GLY A 322 -0.64 1.88 -8.19
C GLY A 322 0.40 0.86 -7.76
N GLN A 323 1.58 1.30 -7.38
CA GLN A 323 2.69 0.41 -7.00
C GLN A 323 2.53 -0.10 -5.56
N GLY A 324 2.87 -1.37 -5.34
CA GLY A 324 2.85 -1.94 -3.99
C GLY A 324 3.53 -3.30 -3.87
N THR A 325 3.81 -3.65 -2.62
CA THR A 325 4.34 -4.96 -2.22
C THR A 325 3.33 -5.67 -1.34
N LEU A 326 2.92 -6.87 -1.73
CA LEU A 326 2.05 -7.74 -0.97
C LEU A 326 2.83 -8.97 -0.52
N THR A 327 2.97 -9.15 0.79
CA THR A 327 3.62 -10.29 1.42
C THR A 327 2.57 -11.18 2.08
N TYR A 328 2.57 -12.44 1.75
CA TYR A 328 1.67 -13.44 2.33
C TYR A 328 2.39 -14.18 3.46
N VAL A 329 1.73 -14.34 4.62
CA VAL A 329 2.32 -14.98 5.83
C VAL A 329 1.53 -16.19 6.27
N SER A 330 0.42 -16.51 5.59
CA SER A 330 -0.41 -17.67 5.93
C SER A 330 -1.28 -18.12 4.77
N GLY A 331 -1.79 -19.34 4.86
CA GLY A 331 -2.70 -19.93 3.89
C GLY A 331 -1.99 -20.49 2.65
N LYS A 332 -2.69 -20.56 1.54
CA LYS A 332 -2.22 -21.15 0.27
C LYS A 332 -0.97 -20.49 -0.30
N PHE A 333 -0.74 -19.21 0.02
CA PHE A 333 0.33 -18.39 -0.55
C PHE A 333 1.39 -18.01 0.50
N ASP A 334 1.43 -18.77 1.62
CA ASP A 334 2.38 -18.50 2.70
C ASP A 334 3.83 -18.45 2.20
N GLY A 335 4.52 -17.34 2.50
CA GLY A 335 5.87 -17.06 2.03
C GLY A 335 5.97 -16.41 0.66
N ASP A 336 4.86 -16.25 -0.08
CA ASP A 336 4.86 -15.59 -1.38
C ASP A 336 4.95 -14.06 -1.23
N ILE A 337 5.59 -13.42 -2.19
CA ILE A 337 5.71 -11.96 -2.27
C ILE A 337 5.36 -11.50 -3.68
N TYR A 338 4.50 -10.49 -3.78
CA TYR A 338 4.26 -9.78 -5.03
C TYR A 338 4.71 -8.32 -4.92
N GLU A 339 5.48 -7.86 -5.89
CA GLU A 339 5.97 -6.50 -6.04
C GLU A 339 5.54 -5.99 -7.42
N GLY A 340 4.66 -4.98 -7.50
CA GLY A 340 4.18 -4.51 -8.80
C GLY A 340 2.93 -3.65 -8.75
N GLU A 341 2.30 -3.53 -9.91
CA GLU A 341 1.13 -2.70 -10.11
C GLU A 341 -0.14 -3.36 -9.60
N PHE A 342 -1.00 -2.56 -8.97
CA PHE A 342 -2.35 -2.92 -8.55
C PHE A 342 -3.37 -2.00 -9.19
N LYS A 343 -4.54 -2.52 -9.44
CA LYS A 343 -5.72 -1.75 -9.83
C LYS A 343 -6.94 -2.37 -9.18
N ASP A 344 -7.64 -1.56 -8.38
CA ASP A 344 -8.89 -1.93 -7.71
C ASP A 344 -8.77 -3.27 -6.95
N ASP A 345 -7.71 -3.39 -6.11
CA ASP A 345 -7.28 -4.54 -5.30
C ASP A 345 -6.66 -5.71 -6.06
N GLU A 346 -6.73 -5.76 -7.39
CA GLU A 346 -6.17 -6.83 -8.22
C GLU A 346 -4.77 -6.50 -8.73
N LYS A 347 -3.89 -7.53 -8.85
CA LYS A 347 -2.59 -7.40 -9.54
C LYS A 347 -2.84 -7.10 -11.02
N GLN A 348 -2.18 -6.05 -11.52
CA GLN A 348 -2.34 -5.56 -12.87
C GLN A 348 -0.99 -5.06 -13.42
N GLY A 349 -0.86 -4.87 -14.75
CA GLY A 349 0.35 -4.30 -15.32
C GLY A 349 1.60 -5.13 -15.05
N ASN A 350 2.73 -4.47 -14.81
CA ASN A 350 3.99 -5.15 -14.58
C ASN A 350 4.21 -5.48 -13.10
N GLY A 351 4.75 -6.68 -12.84
CA GLY A 351 5.06 -7.09 -11.49
C GLY A 351 6.02 -8.27 -11.41
N LYS A 352 6.56 -8.46 -10.22
CA LYS A 352 7.39 -9.60 -9.83
C LYS A 352 6.67 -10.38 -8.75
N TYR A 353 6.51 -11.67 -8.96
CA TYR A 353 5.97 -12.62 -8.00
C TYR A 353 7.06 -13.59 -7.58
N THR A 354 7.43 -13.57 -6.32
CA THR A 354 8.38 -14.51 -5.72
C THR A 354 7.58 -15.50 -4.90
N TYR A 355 7.66 -16.77 -5.27
CA TYR A 355 7.00 -17.87 -4.57
C TYR A 355 7.80 -18.28 -3.33
N ALA A 356 7.17 -18.92 -2.37
CA ALA A 356 7.79 -19.40 -1.14
C ALA A 356 8.96 -20.38 -1.41
N ASN A 357 8.88 -21.17 -2.48
CA ASN A 357 9.94 -22.06 -2.93
C ASN A 357 11.06 -21.35 -3.72
N VAL A 358 11.05 -20.02 -3.75
CA VAL A 358 12.00 -19.12 -4.46
C VAL A 358 11.90 -19.13 -5.98
N ASP A 359 10.87 -19.75 -6.57
CA ASP A 359 10.54 -19.52 -7.97
C ASP A 359 10.17 -18.04 -8.18
N ILE A 360 10.48 -17.50 -9.34
CA ILE A 360 10.23 -16.09 -9.63
C ILE A 360 9.52 -15.95 -10.97
N TYR A 361 8.42 -15.24 -10.97
CA TYR A 361 7.81 -14.70 -12.17
C TYR A 361 8.01 -13.19 -12.24
N SER A 362 8.48 -12.69 -13.38
CA SER A 362 8.57 -11.25 -13.67
C SER A 362 7.91 -10.99 -15.01
N GLY A 363 6.84 -10.20 -15.02
CA GLY A 363 6.08 -9.96 -16.24
C GLY A 363 4.75 -9.28 -15.99
N GLN A 364 3.87 -9.38 -16.98
CA GLN A 364 2.58 -8.73 -16.95
C GLN A 364 1.54 -9.56 -16.18
N PHE A 365 0.64 -8.84 -15.50
CA PHE A 365 -0.51 -9.36 -14.78
C PHE A 365 -1.80 -8.74 -15.32
N LYS A 366 -2.88 -9.48 -15.26
CA LYS A 366 -4.24 -9.03 -15.53
C LYS A 366 -5.21 -9.78 -14.63
N ASN A 367 -5.95 -9.03 -13.79
CA ASN A 367 -6.94 -9.58 -12.87
C ASN A 367 -6.33 -10.73 -12.04
N ASP A 368 -5.25 -10.42 -11.29
CA ASP A 368 -4.47 -11.33 -10.45
C ASP A 368 -3.71 -12.46 -11.17
N LYS A 369 -3.87 -12.63 -12.48
CA LYS A 369 -3.28 -13.72 -13.25
C LYS A 369 -2.10 -13.25 -14.09
N LYS A 370 -1.08 -14.11 -14.24
CA LYS A 370 0.00 -13.91 -15.21
C LYS A 370 -0.61 -13.75 -16.60
N HIS A 371 -0.17 -12.73 -17.34
CA HIS A 371 -0.71 -12.40 -18.66
C HIS A 371 0.37 -11.74 -19.53
N GLY A 372 0.18 -11.70 -20.87
CA GLY A 372 1.13 -11.05 -21.78
C GLY A 372 2.54 -11.61 -21.68
N GLN A 373 3.55 -10.75 -21.78
CA GLN A 373 4.96 -11.16 -21.73
C GLN A 373 5.43 -11.37 -20.28
N GLY A 374 6.20 -12.46 -20.07
CA GLY A 374 6.77 -12.74 -18.76
C GLY A 374 7.98 -13.68 -18.78
N ILE A 375 8.73 -13.61 -17.71
CA ILE A 375 9.88 -14.48 -17.43
C ILE A 375 9.54 -15.28 -16.18
N PHE A 376 9.62 -16.60 -16.26
CA PHE A 376 9.55 -17.48 -15.11
C PHE A 376 10.90 -18.15 -14.90
N SER A 377 11.44 -18.04 -13.71
CA SER A 377 12.67 -18.71 -13.29
C SER A 377 12.34 -19.66 -12.15
N TRP A 378 12.51 -20.94 -12.38
CA TRP A 378 12.33 -21.97 -11.35
C TRP A 378 13.61 -22.13 -10.51
N VAL A 379 13.44 -22.50 -9.26
CA VAL A 379 14.54 -22.75 -8.32
C VAL A 379 15.49 -23.86 -8.80
N ASN A 380 14.97 -24.80 -9.59
CA ASN A 380 15.79 -25.88 -10.19
C ASN A 380 16.70 -25.41 -11.33
N GLY A 381 16.61 -24.15 -11.75
CA GLY A 381 17.40 -23.57 -12.85
C GLY A 381 16.67 -23.48 -14.19
N ASP A 382 15.47 -24.07 -14.33
CA ASP A 382 14.65 -23.88 -15.53
C ASP A 382 14.31 -22.39 -15.71
N LYS A 383 14.17 -21.97 -16.96
CA LYS A 383 13.74 -20.61 -17.28
C LYS A 383 12.81 -20.60 -18.49
N TYR A 384 11.70 -19.88 -18.36
CA TYR A 384 10.80 -19.61 -19.48
C TYR A 384 10.72 -18.12 -19.75
N ILE A 385 10.73 -17.72 -21.01
CA ILE A 385 10.52 -16.36 -21.48
C ILE A 385 9.49 -16.41 -22.60
N GLY A 386 8.33 -15.78 -22.43
CA GLY A 386 7.29 -15.84 -23.44
C GLY A 386 5.94 -15.35 -22.97
N ASN A 387 4.94 -15.76 -23.72
CA ASN A 387 3.55 -15.32 -23.51
C ASN A 387 2.84 -16.13 -22.45
N TYR A 388 1.97 -15.43 -21.71
CA TYR A 388 1.03 -15.97 -20.74
C TYR A 388 -0.40 -15.53 -21.07
N TYR A 389 -1.35 -16.42 -20.87
CA TYR A 389 -2.76 -16.11 -20.95
C TYR A 389 -3.51 -16.75 -19.79
N ASN A 390 -4.23 -15.93 -19.00
CA ASN A 390 -4.99 -16.36 -17.82
C ASN A 390 -4.24 -17.23 -16.80
N GLY A 391 -2.95 -16.97 -16.61
CA GLY A 391 -2.11 -17.68 -15.65
C GLY A 391 -1.24 -18.78 -16.25
N GLU A 392 -1.57 -19.26 -17.43
CA GLU A 392 -0.90 -20.38 -18.12
C GLU A 392 0.06 -19.87 -19.20
N ILE A 393 1.13 -20.64 -19.45
CA ILE A 393 2.00 -20.44 -20.60
C ILE A 393 1.18 -20.72 -21.88
N ASN A 394 1.10 -19.71 -22.78
CA ASN A 394 0.26 -19.83 -23.98
C ASN A 394 0.73 -18.83 -25.05
N GLY A 395 0.92 -19.28 -26.30
CA GLY A 395 1.49 -18.51 -27.40
C GLY A 395 2.99 -18.73 -27.55
N GLU A 396 3.72 -17.79 -28.11
CA GLU A 396 5.16 -17.88 -28.37
C GLU A 396 5.98 -17.83 -27.08
N GLY A 397 7.02 -18.71 -26.98
CA GLY A 397 7.92 -18.69 -25.85
C GLY A 397 9.13 -19.61 -25.95
N ASN A 398 10.13 -19.30 -25.11
CA ASN A 398 11.39 -20.02 -25.05
C ASN A 398 11.55 -20.61 -23.65
N LYS A 399 11.75 -21.92 -23.55
CA LYS A 399 12.11 -22.58 -22.30
C LYS A 399 13.54 -23.11 -22.40
N THR A 400 14.36 -22.76 -21.42
CA THR A 400 15.66 -23.39 -21.15
C THR A 400 15.53 -24.23 -19.89
N PHE A 401 15.86 -25.48 -19.96
CA PHE A 401 15.85 -26.40 -18.83
C PHE A 401 17.20 -26.34 -18.08
N PHE A 402 17.22 -26.79 -16.84
CA PHE A 402 18.41 -26.79 -15.98
C PHE A 402 19.57 -27.61 -16.55
N ASP A 403 19.26 -28.57 -17.44
CA ASP A 403 20.20 -29.44 -18.14
C ASP A 403 20.56 -28.94 -19.55
N ASP A 404 20.33 -27.66 -19.80
CA ASP A 404 20.59 -26.95 -21.06
C ASP A 404 19.76 -27.38 -22.28
N ARG A 405 18.78 -28.27 -22.13
CA ARG A 405 17.77 -28.49 -23.17
C ARG A 405 16.99 -27.18 -23.42
N LYS A 406 16.59 -26.96 -24.65
CA LYS A 406 15.87 -25.74 -25.05
C LYS A 406 14.67 -26.06 -25.92
N TYR A 407 13.59 -25.36 -25.69
CA TYR A 407 12.44 -25.33 -26.60
C TYR A 407 12.13 -23.89 -26.96
N VAL A 408 11.95 -23.64 -28.23
CA VAL A 408 11.55 -22.35 -28.79
C VAL A 408 10.38 -22.59 -29.73
N GLY A 409 9.22 -22.01 -29.43
CA GLY A 409 8.05 -22.22 -30.27
C GLY A 409 6.74 -21.87 -29.56
N GLU A 410 5.68 -22.40 -30.13
CA GLU A 410 4.32 -22.17 -29.64
C GLU A 410 3.99 -23.07 -28.46
N TRP A 411 3.16 -22.55 -27.56
CA TRP A 411 2.71 -23.18 -26.34
C TRP A 411 1.20 -23.12 -26.21
N MET A 412 0.59 -24.14 -25.65
CA MET A 412 -0.82 -24.17 -25.31
C MET A 412 -1.01 -24.83 -23.96
N ASN A 413 -1.56 -24.07 -23.00
CA ASN A 413 -1.82 -24.53 -21.62
C ASN A 413 -0.59 -25.17 -20.93
N GLY A 414 0.59 -24.57 -21.13
CA GLY A 414 1.85 -25.06 -20.54
C GLY A 414 2.54 -26.20 -21.28
N GLU A 415 1.98 -26.68 -22.41
CA GLU A 415 2.56 -27.75 -23.22
C GLU A 415 3.03 -27.24 -24.58
N PHE A 416 4.08 -27.89 -25.16
CA PHE A 416 4.54 -27.60 -26.51
C PHE A 416 3.40 -27.81 -27.51
N HIS A 417 3.21 -26.84 -28.38
CA HIS A 417 2.11 -26.88 -29.36
C HIS A 417 2.53 -26.17 -30.64
N GLY A 418 1.75 -26.30 -31.74
CA GLY A 418 1.99 -25.59 -32.98
C GLY A 418 3.38 -25.84 -33.56
N LEU A 419 4.06 -24.81 -34.03
CA LEU A 419 5.42 -24.89 -34.54
C LEU A 419 6.43 -24.67 -33.41
N GLY A 420 7.48 -25.51 -33.35
CA GLY A 420 8.51 -25.36 -32.33
C GLY A 420 9.75 -26.19 -32.58
N LYS A 421 10.85 -25.68 -32.04
CA LYS A 421 12.17 -26.31 -32.11
C LYS A 421 12.65 -26.72 -30.71
N PHE A 422 12.93 -28.00 -30.54
CA PHE A 422 13.59 -28.57 -29.36
C PHE A 422 15.05 -28.88 -29.67
N ILE A 423 15.94 -28.57 -28.74
CA ILE A 423 17.38 -28.82 -28.85
C ILE A 423 17.88 -29.37 -27.51
N SER A 424 18.61 -30.46 -27.56
CA SER A 424 19.32 -31.03 -26.42
C SER A 424 20.83 -30.75 -26.51
N PRO A 425 21.57 -30.62 -25.38
CA PRO A 425 23.02 -30.44 -25.37
C PRO A 425 23.79 -31.57 -26.04
N VAL A 426 23.22 -32.78 -26.05
CA VAL A 426 23.82 -33.95 -26.71
C VAL A 426 23.60 -34.01 -28.23
N GLY A 427 23.12 -32.88 -28.83
CA GLY A 427 22.95 -32.76 -30.27
C GLY A 427 21.62 -33.26 -30.82
N GLU A 428 20.75 -33.83 -29.95
CA GLU A 428 19.37 -34.16 -30.35
C GLU A 428 18.56 -32.90 -30.62
N SER A 429 17.81 -32.90 -31.71
CA SER A 429 16.91 -31.80 -32.00
C SER A 429 15.67 -32.23 -32.78
N TYR A 430 14.56 -31.53 -32.52
CA TYR A 430 13.34 -31.62 -33.33
C TYR A 430 12.91 -30.23 -33.75
N ASP A 431 12.57 -30.08 -35.01
CA ASP A 431 12.06 -28.83 -35.57
C ASP A 431 10.81 -29.15 -36.39
N GLY A 432 9.65 -28.76 -35.95
CA GLY A 432 8.40 -29.13 -36.57
C GLY A 432 7.15 -28.86 -35.73
N GLN A 433 6.09 -29.61 -36.09
CA GLN A 433 4.76 -29.46 -35.47
C GLN A 433 4.64 -30.29 -34.19
N TRP A 434 3.99 -29.69 -33.20
CA TRP A 434 3.73 -30.24 -31.88
C TRP A 434 2.23 -30.22 -31.57
N TYR A 435 1.77 -31.21 -30.85
CA TYR A 435 0.42 -31.27 -30.32
C TYR A 435 0.43 -31.83 -28.90
N TYR A 436 0.15 -30.99 -27.90
CA TYR A 436 0.17 -31.32 -26.47
C TYR A 436 1.44 -32.11 -26.05
N GLY A 437 2.60 -31.47 -26.25
CA GLY A 437 3.90 -32.01 -25.85
C GLY A 437 4.45 -33.15 -26.72
N LYS A 438 3.77 -33.56 -27.80
CA LYS A 438 4.17 -34.64 -28.68
C LYS A 438 4.42 -34.13 -30.10
N TYR A 439 5.42 -34.74 -30.77
CA TYR A 439 5.60 -34.52 -32.20
C TYR A 439 4.34 -34.93 -32.94
N ASN A 440 3.85 -34.08 -33.80
CA ASN A 440 2.61 -34.37 -34.54
C ASN A 440 2.54 -33.48 -35.80
N GLY A 441 2.20 -34.03 -36.95
CA GLY A 441 2.32 -33.36 -38.23
C GLY A 441 3.73 -33.48 -38.82
N TYR A 442 4.18 -32.48 -39.58
CA TYR A 442 5.48 -32.55 -40.26
C TYR A 442 6.61 -31.97 -39.40
N GLY A 443 7.77 -32.67 -39.38
CA GLY A 443 8.95 -32.24 -38.65
C GLY A 443 10.26 -32.92 -39.04
N THR A 444 11.35 -32.32 -38.59
CA THR A 444 12.71 -32.81 -38.76
C THR A 444 13.28 -33.16 -37.39
N TYR A 445 13.72 -34.41 -37.24
CA TYR A 445 14.41 -34.90 -36.04
C TYR A 445 15.85 -35.25 -36.37
N ILE A 446 16.80 -34.77 -35.60
CA ILE A 446 18.22 -35.12 -35.66
C ILE A 446 18.56 -35.86 -34.38
N PHE A 447 19.14 -37.03 -34.51
CA PHE A 447 19.55 -37.85 -33.36
C PHE A 447 20.87 -37.32 -32.78
N GLY A 448 20.90 -37.15 -31.47
CA GLY A 448 22.09 -36.75 -30.69
C GLY A 448 23.03 -37.89 -30.39
N GLU A 449 23.93 -37.65 -29.40
CA GLU A 449 24.90 -38.65 -28.96
C GLU A 449 24.29 -40.04 -28.67
N GLY A 450 24.98 -41.11 -29.10
CA GLY A 450 24.53 -42.48 -28.96
C GLY A 450 24.62 -43.27 -30.27
N LYS A 451 23.97 -44.43 -30.31
CA LYS A 451 23.98 -45.39 -31.43
C LYS A 451 23.55 -44.78 -32.78
N TRP A 452 22.73 -43.71 -32.74
CA TRP A 452 22.09 -43.09 -33.89
C TRP A 452 22.59 -41.66 -34.16
N ASN A 453 23.70 -41.30 -33.55
CA ASN A 453 24.28 -39.95 -33.66
C ASN A 453 24.43 -39.49 -35.10
N GLY A 454 23.81 -38.33 -35.42
CA GLY A 454 23.83 -37.75 -36.73
C GLY A 454 22.80 -38.29 -37.73
N ASP A 455 22.04 -39.33 -37.36
CA ASP A 455 20.88 -39.74 -38.15
C ASP A 455 19.85 -38.60 -38.20
N LYS A 456 19.09 -38.50 -39.29
CA LYS A 456 18.08 -37.47 -39.51
C LYS A 456 16.80 -38.09 -40.06
N TYR A 457 15.65 -37.70 -39.48
CA TYR A 457 14.34 -37.99 -40.05
C TYR A 457 13.64 -36.68 -40.44
N GLU A 458 13.04 -36.66 -41.60
CA GLU A 458 12.22 -35.56 -42.13
C GLU A 458 10.92 -36.16 -42.63
N GLY A 459 9.78 -35.81 -41.99
CA GLY A 459 8.51 -36.40 -42.40
C GLY A 459 7.40 -36.22 -41.39
N GLU A 460 6.36 -37.00 -41.59
CA GLU A 460 5.14 -36.93 -40.78
C GLU A 460 5.30 -37.67 -39.44
N TYR A 461 4.69 -37.07 -38.39
CA TYR A 461 4.61 -37.63 -37.06
C TYR A 461 3.16 -37.70 -36.59
N LYS A 462 2.85 -38.69 -35.79
CA LYS A 462 1.57 -38.83 -35.08
C LYS A 462 1.80 -39.32 -33.66
N ASN A 463 1.38 -38.54 -32.66
CA ASN A 463 1.52 -38.86 -31.24
C ASN A 463 2.97 -39.25 -30.85
N GLY A 464 3.96 -38.50 -31.33
CA GLY A 464 5.38 -38.72 -31.03
C GLY A 464 6.10 -39.77 -31.89
N LYS A 465 5.36 -40.47 -32.74
CA LYS A 465 5.94 -41.55 -33.61
C LYS A 465 5.95 -41.09 -35.06
N ARG A 466 7.02 -41.51 -35.79
CA ARG A 466 7.08 -41.35 -37.25
C ARG A 466 5.88 -42.08 -37.88
N GLU A 467 5.17 -41.41 -38.75
CA GLU A 467 3.96 -41.93 -39.41
C GLU A 467 3.89 -41.30 -40.82
N GLY A 468 3.11 -41.89 -41.73
CA GLY A 468 2.91 -41.32 -43.07
C GLY A 468 4.17 -41.33 -43.93
N GLN A 469 4.42 -40.26 -44.71
CA GLN A 469 5.55 -40.15 -45.61
C GLN A 469 6.74 -39.48 -44.91
N GLY A 470 7.94 -39.98 -45.17
CA GLY A 470 9.16 -39.40 -44.61
C GLY A 470 10.45 -39.84 -45.28
N THR A 471 11.51 -39.14 -44.94
CA THR A 471 12.87 -39.42 -45.32
C THR A 471 13.72 -39.68 -44.08
N TYR A 472 14.35 -40.81 -43.98
CA TYR A 472 15.33 -41.13 -42.97
C TYR A 472 16.74 -41.15 -43.60
N THR A 473 17.59 -40.25 -43.17
CA THR A 473 18.99 -40.18 -43.61
C THR A 473 19.88 -40.69 -42.46
N PHE A 474 20.60 -41.73 -42.70
CA PHE A 474 21.56 -42.32 -41.75
C PHE A 474 22.84 -41.48 -41.74
N SER A 475 23.55 -41.48 -40.67
CA SER A 475 24.82 -40.78 -40.51
C SER A 475 25.92 -41.30 -41.45
N ASP A 476 25.80 -42.57 -41.88
CA ASP A 476 26.69 -43.22 -42.84
C ASP A 476 26.35 -42.90 -44.32
N GLY A 477 25.37 -42.03 -44.54
CA GLY A 477 24.94 -41.56 -45.87
C GLY A 477 23.85 -42.44 -46.53
N LYS A 478 23.39 -43.53 -45.91
CA LYS A 478 22.22 -44.28 -46.38
C LYS A 478 20.98 -43.39 -46.27
N LYS A 479 19.99 -43.63 -47.14
CA LYS A 479 18.77 -42.82 -47.16
C LYS A 479 17.55 -43.69 -47.47
N TYR A 480 16.54 -43.65 -46.62
CA TYR A 480 15.24 -44.24 -46.88
C TYR A 480 14.24 -43.13 -47.21
N ILE A 481 13.46 -43.29 -48.25
CA ILE A 481 12.34 -42.43 -48.59
C ILE A 481 11.12 -43.32 -48.78
N GLY A 482 10.06 -43.07 -47.98
CA GLY A 482 8.88 -43.91 -48.04
C GLY A 482 7.94 -43.75 -46.86
N SER A 483 7.02 -44.70 -46.73
CA SER A 483 6.01 -44.69 -45.68
C SER A 483 6.61 -45.19 -44.34
N PHE A 484 6.10 -44.63 -43.25
CA PHE A 484 6.38 -45.01 -41.86
C PHE A 484 5.06 -45.32 -41.15
N LYS A 485 5.10 -46.23 -40.19
CA LYS A 485 3.98 -46.59 -39.31
C LYS A 485 4.51 -46.93 -37.92
N ASN A 486 3.95 -46.27 -36.88
CA ASN A 486 4.35 -46.48 -35.50
C ASN A 486 5.86 -46.33 -35.21
N GLY A 487 6.59 -45.58 -36.00
CA GLY A 487 8.04 -45.35 -35.87
C GLY A 487 8.89 -46.12 -36.89
N ASP A 488 8.36 -47.17 -37.49
CA ASP A 488 9.11 -48.06 -38.38
C ASP A 488 8.85 -47.77 -39.86
N MET A 489 9.84 -48.11 -40.71
CA MET A 489 9.64 -48.15 -42.17
C MET A 489 8.53 -49.14 -42.49
N HIS A 490 7.53 -48.71 -43.24
CA HIS A 490 6.34 -49.48 -43.55
C HIS A 490 5.80 -49.11 -44.93
N GLY A 491 5.00 -49.99 -45.56
CA GLY A 491 4.42 -49.69 -46.87
C GLY A 491 5.44 -49.62 -48.00
N GLN A 492 5.24 -48.73 -48.96
CA GLN A 492 6.16 -48.54 -50.10
C GLN A 492 7.30 -47.62 -49.72
N GLY A 493 8.53 -47.98 -50.11
CA GLY A 493 9.70 -47.13 -49.89
C GLY A 493 10.91 -47.53 -50.64
N VAL A 494 11.89 -46.63 -50.68
CA VAL A 494 13.19 -46.81 -51.37
C VAL A 494 14.32 -46.58 -50.39
N LEU A 495 15.15 -47.57 -50.15
CA LEU A 495 16.43 -47.43 -49.46
C LEU A 495 17.55 -47.28 -50.49
N THR A 496 18.32 -46.21 -50.38
CA THR A 496 19.57 -46.02 -51.13
C THR A 496 20.77 -46.17 -50.18
N THR A 497 21.68 -47.01 -50.50
CA THR A 497 22.92 -47.21 -49.68
C THR A 497 23.92 -46.08 -49.95
N SER A 498 24.94 -45.98 -49.08
CA SER A 498 26.07 -45.03 -49.30
C SER A 498 26.87 -45.30 -50.59
N SER A 499 26.85 -46.56 -51.07
CA SER A 499 27.45 -46.95 -52.37
C SER A 499 26.53 -46.68 -53.57
N GLY A 500 25.31 -46.18 -53.37
CA GLY A 500 24.34 -45.88 -54.41
C GLY A 500 23.40 -47.04 -54.79
N ASN A 501 23.52 -48.20 -54.17
CA ASN A 501 22.58 -49.32 -54.43
C ASN A 501 21.18 -48.93 -53.92
N ARG A 502 20.15 -49.35 -54.69
CA ARG A 502 18.77 -48.94 -54.48
C ARG A 502 17.87 -50.16 -54.27
N TYR A 503 17.10 -50.15 -53.13
CA TYR A 503 16.16 -51.21 -52.75
C TYR A 503 14.76 -50.58 -52.70
N GLU A 504 13.96 -50.81 -53.72
CA GLU A 504 12.63 -50.27 -53.85
C GLU A 504 11.60 -51.37 -53.70
N GLY A 505 10.59 -51.15 -52.85
CA GLY A 505 9.52 -52.13 -52.62
C GLY A 505 8.79 -51.96 -51.31
N LYS A 506 8.16 -53.08 -50.86
CA LYS A 506 7.34 -53.11 -49.66
C LYS A 506 8.20 -53.35 -48.42
N TRP A 507 7.92 -52.56 -47.37
CA TRP A 507 8.51 -52.60 -46.04
C TRP A 507 7.46 -52.94 -45.00
N GLU A 508 7.82 -53.68 -43.95
CA GLU A 508 6.94 -53.99 -42.82
C GLU A 508 7.73 -54.09 -41.53
N ASN A 509 7.37 -53.24 -40.54
CA ASN A 509 8.04 -53.16 -39.24
C ASN A 509 9.59 -53.06 -39.37
N GLY A 510 10.06 -52.12 -40.18
CA GLY A 510 11.48 -51.88 -40.46
C GLY A 510 12.17 -52.87 -41.40
N LYS A 511 11.50 -53.90 -41.86
CA LYS A 511 12.07 -54.97 -42.69
C LYS A 511 11.65 -54.84 -44.15
N TYR A 512 12.59 -55.00 -45.06
CA TYR A 512 12.34 -55.03 -46.52
C TYR A 512 11.75 -56.36 -46.93
N LEU A 513 10.61 -56.35 -47.59
CA LEU A 513 9.91 -57.55 -48.09
C LEU A 513 10.10 -57.67 -49.61
N ASN A 514 11.21 -58.29 -50.02
CA ASN A 514 11.41 -58.57 -51.43
C ASN A 514 10.62 -59.82 -51.85
N LYS A 515 9.71 -59.72 -52.79
CA LYS A 515 8.97 -60.86 -53.36
C LYS A 515 9.71 -61.58 -54.50
N ASN A 516 10.83 -61.02 -55.02
CA ASN A 516 11.54 -61.54 -56.18
C ASN A 516 12.99 -62.02 -55.90
N SER A 517 13.16 -62.96 -54.96
CA SER A 517 14.42 -63.68 -54.82
C SER A 517 14.32 -65.15 -55.27
N TYR A 518 13.92 -65.34 -56.53
CA TYR A 518 14.06 -66.56 -57.25
C TYR A 518 14.99 -66.40 -58.46
N GLU A 519 16.14 -65.74 -58.27
CA GLU A 519 17.30 -65.90 -59.15
C GLU A 519 18.54 -66.20 -58.32
N LYS A 520 19.26 -67.28 -58.72
CA LYS A 520 20.25 -68.00 -57.96
C LYS A 520 21.59 -67.31 -57.69
N ASP A 521 21.73 -65.98 -57.83
CA ASP A 521 23.09 -65.32 -57.77
C ASP A 521 23.28 -64.23 -56.68
N ASP A 522 22.36 -64.08 -55.73
CA ASP A 522 22.49 -63.00 -54.77
C ASP A 522 22.60 -63.39 -53.28
N LYS A 523 23.44 -64.38 -52.94
CA LYS A 523 23.79 -64.69 -51.55
C LYS A 523 24.34 -63.42 -50.79
N LYS A 524 25.05 -62.57 -51.51
CA LYS A 524 25.64 -61.34 -50.93
C LYS A 524 24.60 -60.22 -50.67
N ASN A 525 23.52 -60.20 -51.44
CA ASN A 525 22.43 -59.26 -51.23
C ASN A 525 21.48 -59.64 -50.07
N ILE A 526 21.36 -60.98 -49.83
CA ILE A 526 20.54 -61.51 -48.73
C ILE A 526 21.20 -61.26 -47.36
N GLU A 527 22.53 -61.36 -47.26
CA GLU A 527 23.28 -61.04 -46.06
C GLU A 527 23.17 -59.53 -45.74
N ASN A 528 23.29 -58.64 -46.71
CA ASN A 528 23.12 -57.23 -46.56
C ASN A 528 21.70 -56.86 -46.11
N VAL A 529 20.64 -57.51 -46.65
CA VAL A 529 19.22 -57.26 -46.24
C VAL A 529 18.96 -57.75 -44.82
N ASN A 530 19.59 -58.87 -44.39
CA ASN A 530 19.46 -59.39 -43.05
C ASN A 530 20.19 -58.49 -42.02
N GLU A 531 21.36 -57.97 -42.38
CA GLU A 531 22.11 -57.02 -41.58
C GLU A 531 21.31 -55.70 -41.40
N PHE A 532 20.66 -55.20 -42.45
CA PHE A 532 19.74 -54.08 -42.38
C PHE A 532 18.52 -54.35 -41.51
N ASN A 533 17.89 -55.50 -41.60
CA ASN A 533 16.75 -55.87 -40.78
C ASN A 533 17.11 -55.96 -39.29
N GLN A 534 18.34 -56.32 -38.94
CA GLN A 534 18.81 -56.41 -37.56
C GLN A 534 19.08 -55.04 -36.94
N ILE A 535 19.55 -54.06 -37.76
CA ILE A 535 19.76 -52.66 -37.33
C ILE A 535 18.46 -51.99 -36.87
N PHE A 536 17.31 -52.39 -37.39
CA PHE A 536 16.02 -51.76 -37.09
C PHE A 536 15.23 -52.46 -35.99
N VAL A 537 15.46 -53.73 -35.69
CA VAL A 537 14.81 -54.45 -34.58
C VAL A 537 15.27 -53.89 -33.23
N ASP A 538 16.52 -53.45 -33.13
CA ASP A 538 17.08 -52.84 -31.93
C ASP A 538 16.67 -51.36 -31.72
N LYS A 539 15.89 -50.74 -32.64
CA LYS A 539 15.44 -49.34 -32.55
C LYS A 539 14.06 -49.12 -31.90
N THR A 540 13.40 -50.19 -31.48
CA THR A 540 12.03 -50.13 -30.94
C THR A 540 11.94 -50.34 -29.43
N GLU A 541 13.07 -50.45 -28.70
CA GLU A 541 13.14 -50.44 -27.24
C GLU A 541 13.54 -49.07 -26.65
#